data_edd20fb9b1bd30168efec0a681a8efd6
#
_entry.id   edd20fb9b1bd30168efec0a681a8efd6
#
_cell.length_a   1.000
_cell.length_b   1.000
_cell.length_c   1.000
_cell.angle_alpha   90.00
_cell.angle_beta   90.00
_cell.angle_gamma   90.00
#
_symmetry.space_group_name_H-M   'P 1'
#
loop_
_entity.id
_entity.type
_entity.pdbx_description
1 polymer ?
#
loop_
_entity_poly.entity_id
_entity_poly.type
_entity_poly.pdbx_seq_one_letter_code
_entity_poly.pdbx_strand_id
1 'polypeptide(L)'
;SSDVCSSDLELKKIPGIGSGIARLIVGYRQRLGGFYQIEQLKDINLNIQQLRAWFSIDPANVHRINLNRISVDRLRSHPYINFYQAKAIVEYRKKKGSLTSLKPFSLYEEFTETDLERIGHYVCFE
;
A
#
# COMPACT_ATOMS: atom_id res chain seq x y z
N SER A 1 11.80 -10.26 17.32
CA SER A 1 11.84 -9.58 16.03
C SER A 1 11.01 -8.28 16.09
N SER A 2 11.42 -7.30 15.32
CA SER A 2 10.73 -6.02 15.25
C SER A 2 9.66 -6.04 14.17
N ASP A 3 8.55 -5.38 14.46
CA ASP A 3 7.49 -5.15 13.49
C ASP A 3 7.91 -4.00 12.56
N VAL A 4 7.66 -4.11 11.25
CA VAL A 4 7.93 -3.02 10.31
C VAL A 4 7.06 -1.78 10.58
N CYS A 5 6.06 -1.90 11.44
CA CYS A 5 5.25 -0.78 11.90
C CYS A 5 5.90 -0.04 13.09
N SER A 6 7.09 -0.46 13.52
CA SER A 6 7.83 0.19 14.61
C SER A 6 8.37 1.55 14.17
N SER A 7 8.73 2.37 15.15
CA SER A 7 9.34 3.67 14.90
C SER A 7 10.72 3.51 14.25
N ASP A 8 11.23 4.59 13.65
CA ASP A 8 12.57 4.56 13.03
C ASP A 8 13.66 4.26 14.05
N LEU A 9 13.49 4.64 15.32
CA LEU A 9 14.44 4.35 16.38
C LEU A 9 14.57 2.84 16.62
N GLU A 10 13.47 2.11 16.59
CA GLU A 10 13.48 0.66 16.74
C GLU A 10 14.07 -0.02 15.51
N LEU A 11 13.78 0.49 14.33
CA LEU A 11 14.30 -0.06 13.09
C LEU A 11 15.83 0.04 13.02
N LYS A 12 16.42 1.10 13.57
CA LYS A 12 17.87 1.29 13.59
C LYS A 12 18.61 0.21 14.39
N LYS A 13 17.92 -0.48 15.29
CA LYS A 13 18.51 -1.57 16.07
C LYS A 13 18.75 -2.83 15.24
N ILE A 14 18.18 -2.91 14.05
CA ILE A 14 18.31 -4.04 13.16
C ILE A 14 19.61 -3.92 12.38
N PRO A 15 20.45 -4.98 12.33
CA PRO A 15 21.69 -4.94 11.55
C PRO A 15 21.40 -4.59 10.08
N GLY A 16 22.18 -3.65 9.54
CA GLY A 16 22.06 -3.22 8.16
C GLY A 16 21.07 -2.07 7.96
N ILE A 17 20.36 -1.64 8.99
CA ILE A 17 19.42 -0.51 8.89
C ILE A 17 19.99 0.69 9.64
N GLY A 18 20.39 1.71 8.87
CA GLY A 18 20.79 3.00 9.41
C GLY A 18 19.62 3.99 9.39
N SER A 19 19.92 5.24 9.77
CA SER A 19 18.91 6.31 9.84
C SER A 19 18.20 6.54 8.51
N GLY A 20 18.93 6.54 7.40
CA GLY A 20 18.34 6.79 6.08
C GLY A 20 17.39 5.68 5.66
N ILE A 21 17.78 4.42 5.86
CA ILE A 21 16.94 3.28 5.52
C ILE A 21 15.72 3.23 6.44
N ALA A 22 15.90 3.50 7.74
CA ALA A 22 14.77 3.53 8.68
C ALA A 22 13.73 4.57 8.27
N ARG A 23 14.15 5.78 7.89
CA ARG A 23 13.24 6.82 7.41
C ARG A 23 12.52 6.42 6.13
N LEU A 24 13.23 5.74 5.23
CA LEU A 24 12.67 5.25 3.97
C LEU A 24 11.54 4.25 4.25
N ILE A 25 11.78 3.32 5.16
CA ILE A 25 10.78 2.32 5.54
C ILE A 25 9.55 2.98 6.17
N VAL A 26 9.76 3.87 7.15
CA VAL A 26 8.67 4.56 7.83
C VAL A 26 7.88 5.44 6.87
N GLY A 27 8.57 6.19 6.00
CA GLY A 27 7.91 7.05 5.04
C GLY A 27 7.06 6.27 4.03
N TYR A 28 7.60 5.16 3.52
CA TYR A 28 6.87 4.31 2.57
C TYR A 28 5.67 3.66 3.24
N ARG A 29 5.85 3.16 4.48
CA ARG A 29 4.76 2.59 5.26
C ARG A 29 3.61 3.58 5.42
N GLN A 30 3.93 4.83 5.74
CA GLN A 30 2.91 5.88 5.94
C GLN A 30 2.14 6.17 4.64
N ARG A 31 2.83 6.20 3.51
CA ARG A 31 2.19 6.41 2.22
C ARG A 31 1.31 5.25 1.79
N LEU A 32 1.73 4.01 2.11
CA LEU A 32 0.95 2.81 1.81
C LEU A 32 -0.26 2.65 2.72
N GLY A 33 -0.12 3.03 3.99
CA GLY A 33 -1.09 2.70 5.03
C GLY A 33 -0.76 1.43 5.78
N GLY A 34 0.50 0.98 5.70
CA GLY A 34 1.01 -0.24 6.34
C GLY A 34 1.51 -1.25 5.32
N PHE A 35 2.16 -2.29 5.79
CA PHE A 35 2.62 -3.39 4.94
C PHE A 35 1.73 -4.61 5.14
N TYR A 36 1.39 -5.32 4.06
CA TYR A 36 0.69 -6.60 4.15
C TYR A 36 1.64 -7.80 3.94
N GLN A 37 2.85 -7.57 3.45
CA GLN A 37 3.88 -8.60 3.30
C GLN A 37 5.26 -7.97 3.25
N ILE A 38 6.28 -8.74 3.65
CA ILE A 38 7.66 -8.23 3.71
C ILE A 38 8.22 -7.94 2.32
N GLU A 39 7.74 -8.64 1.30
CA GLU A 39 8.18 -8.46 -0.08
C GLU A 39 7.98 -7.02 -0.57
N GLN A 40 7.09 -6.26 0.05
CA GLN A 40 6.88 -4.85 -0.29
C GLN A 40 8.11 -3.98 -0.03
N LEU A 41 9.03 -4.43 0.83
CA LEU A 41 10.29 -3.73 1.04
C LEU A 41 11.18 -3.72 -0.20
N LYS A 42 10.98 -4.64 -1.14
CA LYS A 42 11.66 -4.61 -2.44
C LYS A 42 11.29 -3.37 -3.26
N ASP A 43 10.10 -2.81 -3.05
CA ASP A 43 9.66 -1.61 -3.75
C ASP A 43 10.57 -0.42 -3.48
N ILE A 44 11.27 -0.43 -2.35
CA ILE A 44 12.24 0.59 -1.97
C ILE A 44 13.67 0.05 -1.98
N ASN A 45 13.91 -0.99 -2.78
CA ASN A 45 15.23 -1.56 -3.07
C ASN A 45 15.97 -2.14 -1.85
N LEU A 46 15.24 -2.70 -0.91
CA LEU A 46 15.84 -3.35 0.25
C LEU A 46 16.01 -4.86 0.03
N ASN A 47 17.08 -5.42 0.60
CA ASN A 47 17.32 -6.85 0.56
C ASN A 47 16.50 -7.54 1.66
N ILE A 48 15.39 -8.16 1.28
CA ILE A 48 14.48 -8.78 2.24
C ILE A 48 15.04 -10.05 2.85
N GLN A 49 15.98 -10.72 2.19
CA GLN A 49 16.57 -11.96 2.73
C GLN A 49 17.30 -11.71 4.05
N GLN A 50 18.02 -10.59 4.13
CA GLN A 50 18.72 -10.21 5.36
C GLN A 50 17.79 -9.69 6.44
N LEU A 51 16.66 -9.10 6.03
CA LEU A 51 15.74 -8.44 6.96
C LEU A 51 14.61 -9.34 7.44
N ARG A 52 14.33 -10.42 6.72
CA ARG A 52 13.16 -11.29 6.97
C ARG A 52 13.11 -11.83 8.41
N ALA A 53 14.26 -12.14 8.97
CA ALA A 53 14.35 -12.68 10.33
C ALA A 53 14.01 -11.64 11.41
N TRP A 54 14.07 -10.36 11.07
CA TRP A 54 13.90 -9.25 12.03
C TRP A 54 12.52 -8.62 12.02
N PHE A 55 11.69 -8.94 10.99
CA PHE A 55 10.39 -8.33 10.82
C PHE A 55 9.27 -9.35 10.94
N SER A 56 8.19 -8.93 11.57
CA SER A 56 6.91 -9.61 11.44
C SER A 56 5.88 -8.61 10.94
N ILE A 57 4.99 -9.07 10.06
CA ILE A 57 3.98 -8.23 9.44
C ILE A 57 2.61 -8.84 9.70
N ASP A 58 1.70 -8.01 10.24
CA ASP A 58 0.32 -8.39 10.43
C ASP A 58 -0.52 -7.72 9.32
N PRO A 59 -1.02 -8.50 8.31
CA PRO A 59 -1.81 -7.92 7.23
C PRO A 59 -3.08 -7.23 7.72
N ALA A 60 -3.58 -7.57 8.90
CA ALA A 60 -4.78 -6.94 9.47
C ALA A 60 -4.55 -5.50 9.90
N ASN A 61 -3.30 -5.08 10.09
CA ASN A 61 -2.97 -3.72 10.52
C ASN A 61 -2.89 -2.72 9.36
N VAL A 62 -3.25 -3.13 8.15
CA VAL A 62 -3.24 -2.25 6.99
C VAL A 62 -4.42 -1.28 7.08
N HIS A 63 -4.12 0.01 6.87
CA HIS A 63 -5.14 1.06 6.84
C HIS A 63 -5.83 1.06 5.48
N ARG A 64 -7.15 0.90 5.46
CA ARG A 64 -7.91 0.76 4.21
C ARG A 64 -8.59 2.06 3.82
N ILE A 65 -8.58 2.34 2.51
CA ILE A 65 -9.21 3.51 1.91
C ILE A 65 -10.61 3.14 1.44
N ASN A 66 -11.62 3.93 1.85
CA ASN A 66 -12.99 3.71 1.38
C ASN A 66 -13.15 4.32 -0.01
N LEU A 67 -13.21 3.47 -1.03
CA LEU A 67 -13.32 3.90 -2.43
C LEU A 67 -14.62 4.61 -2.76
N ASN A 68 -15.65 4.47 -1.93
CA ASN A 68 -16.93 5.15 -2.14
C ASN A 68 -16.93 6.60 -1.66
N ARG A 69 -15.89 7.03 -0.96
CA ARG A 69 -15.84 8.38 -0.38
C ARG A 69 -14.59 9.18 -0.73
N ILE A 70 -13.50 8.52 -1.12
CA ILE A 70 -12.20 9.17 -1.34
C ILE A 70 -12.22 10.06 -2.59
N SER A 71 -11.45 11.15 -2.56
CA SER A 71 -11.26 12.02 -3.73
C SER A 71 -10.14 11.49 -4.62
N VAL A 72 -10.10 11.96 -5.88
CA VAL A 72 -9.01 11.61 -6.82
C VAL A 72 -7.66 12.02 -6.24
N ASP A 73 -7.55 13.23 -5.71
CA ASP A 73 -6.29 13.76 -5.20
C ASP A 73 -5.73 12.92 -4.04
N ARG A 74 -6.58 12.48 -3.13
CA ARG A 74 -6.15 11.64 -2.02
C ARG A 74 -5.84 10.23 -2.47
N LEU A 75 -6.64 9.69 -3.39
CA LEU A 75 -6.45 8.32 -3.88
C LEU A 75 -5.14 8.18 -4.65
N ARG A 76 -4.82 9.14 -5.53
CA ARG A 76 -3.59 9.09 -6.31
C ARG A 76 -2.32 9.30 -5.48
N SER A 77 -2.43 9.75 -4.24
CA SER A 77 -1.27 9.88 -3.35
C SER A 77 -0.76 8.53 -2.86
N HIS A 78 -1.55 7.46 -3.01
CA HIS A 78 -1.11 6.12 -2.63
C HIS A 78 -0.08 5.60 -3.64
N PRO A 79 1.04 4.97 -3.17
CA PRO A 79 2.10 4.50 -4.06
C PRO A 79 1.65 3.50 -5.13
N TYR A 80 0.59 2.73 -4.88
CA TYR A 80 0.09 1.72 -5.82
C TYR A 80 -0.99 2.23 -6.76
N ILE A 81 -1.44 3.48 -6.59
CA ILE A 81 -2.53 4.05 -7.38
C ILE A 81 -2.04 5.30 -8.09
N ASN A 82 -2.08 5.30 -9.43
CA ASN A 82 -1.72 6.47 -10.22
C ASN A 82 -2.95 7.33 -10.49
N PHE A 83 -2.74 8.50 -11.13
CA PHE A 83 -3.81 9.43 -11.42
C PHE A 83 -4.90 8.82 -12.30
N TYR A 84 -4.52 8.07 -13.33
CA TYR A 84 -5.49 7.47 -14.26
C TYR A 84 -6.35 6.41 -13.59
N GLN A 85 -5.75 5.63 -12.71
CA GLN A 85 -6.47 4.63 -11.92
C GLN A 85 -7.42 5.29 -10.94
N ALA A 86 -6.97 6.33 -10.25
CA ALA A 86 -7.80 7.09 -9.32
C ALA A 86 -9.00 7.73 -10.04
N LYS A 87 -8.75 8.31 -11.21
CA LYS A 87 -9.79 8.93 -12.03
C LYS A 87 -10.82 7.90 -12.48
N ALA A 88 -10.37 6.74 -12.94
CA ALA A 88 -11.26 5.65 -13.36
C ALA A 88 -12.18 5.20 -12.23
N ILE A 89 -11.65 5.05 -11.03
CA ILE A 89 -12.43 4.65 -9.86
C ILE A 89 -13.51 5.69 -9.53
N VAL A 90 -13.12 6.96 -9.46
CA VAL A 90 -14.07 8.04 -9.11
C VAL A 90 -15.12 8.22 -10.18
N GLU A 91 -14.75 8.15 -11.47
CA GLU A 91 -15.71 8.25 -12.57
C GLU A 91 -16.71 7.10 -12.57
N TYR A 92 -16.24 5.86 -12.30
CA TYR A 92 -17.13 4.72 -12.20
C TYR A 92 -18.16 4.94 -11.10
N ARG A 93 -17.70 5.40 -9.92
CA ARG A 93 -18.55 5.67 -8.78
C ARG A 93 -19.65 6.70 -9.14
N LYS A 94 -19.29 7.72 -9.90
CA LYS A 94 -20.25 8.76 -10.32
C LYS A 94 -21.28 8.24 -11.32
N LYS A 95 -20.87 7.34 -12.22
CA LYS A 95 -21.74 6.86 -13.29
C LYS A 95 -22.58 5.64 -12.87
N LYS A 96 -22.00 4.74 -12.10
CA LYS A 96 -22.62 3.45 -11.77
C LYS A 96 -23.08 3.34 -10.33
N GLY A 97 -22.75 4.32 -9.49
CA GLY A 97 -23.09 4.29 -8.08
C GLY A 97 -22.04 3.63 -7.22
N SER A 98 -22.43 3.20 -6.03
CA SER A 98 -21.50 2.66 -5.05
C SER A 98 -20.74 1.43 -5.55
N LEU A 99 -19.46 1.38 -5.19
CA LEU A 99 -18.60 0.24 -5.47
C LEU A 99 -18.77 -0.83 -4.40
N THR A 100 -18.72 -2.10 -4.81
CA THR A 100 -18.73 -3.23 -3.87
C THR A 100 -17.52 -4.12 -4.05
N SER A 101 -16.75 -3.96 -5.14
CA SER A 101 -15.54 -4.73 -5.40
C SER A 101 -14.72 -4.03 -6.48
N LEU A 102 -13.52 -4.56 -6.75
CA LEU A 102 -12.67 -4.11 -7.85
C LEU A 102 -12.93 -4.85 -9.16
N LYS A 103 -13.85 -5.81 -9.18
CA LYS A 103 -14.13 -6.62 -10.36
C LYS A 103 -14.42 -5.81 -11.64
N PRO A 104 -15.20 -4.70 -11.59
CA PRO A 104 -15.45 -3.92 -12.80
C PRO A 104 -14.17 -3.40 -13.48
N PHE A 105 -13.12 -3.17 -12.69
CA PHE A 105 -11.86 -2.62 -13.22
C PHE A 105 -10.96 -3.67 -13.85
N SER A 106 -11.31 -4.94 -13.75
CA SER A 106 -10.53 -6.02 -14.40
C SER A 106 -10.55 -5.92 -15.93
N LEU A 107 -11.52 -5.20 -16.48
CA LEU A 107 -11.65 -4.97 -17.92
C LEU A 107 -11.02 -3.65 -18.38
N TYR A 108 -10.51 -2.86 -17.45
CA TYR A 108 -9.92 -1.55 -17.75
C TYR A 108 -8.44 -1.67 -18.06
N GLU A 109 -7.98 -0.94 -19.07
CA GLU A 109 -6.56 -0.93 -19.46
C GLU A 109 -5.66 -0.34 -18.38
N GLU A 110 -6.19 0.57 -17.55
CA GLU A 110 -5.45 1.23 -16.48
C GLU A 110 -5.05 0.27 -15.35
N PHE A 111 -5.67 -0.90 -15.29
CA PHE A 111 -5.44 -1.86 -14.22
C PHE A 111 -4.96 -3.19 -14.77
N THR A 112 -3.80 -3.65 -14.26
CA THR A 112 -3.35 -5.04 -14.50
C THR A 112 -3.87 -5.92 -13.37
N GLU A 113 -3.75 -7.25 -13.53
CA GLU A 113 -4.10 -8.18 -12.45
C GLU A 113 -3.25 -7.93 -11.21
N THR A 114 -1.97 -7.63 -11.40
CA THR A 114 -1.07 -7.30 -10.30
C THR A 114 -1.52 -6.03 -9.58
N ASP A 115 -1.91 -4.99 -10.33
CA ASP A 115 -2.42 -3.75 -9.74
C ASP A 115 -3.65 -4.00 -8.88
N LEU A 116 -4.61 -4.77 -9.39
CA LEU A 116 -5.85 -5.05 -8.67
C LEU A 116 -5.60 -5.87 -7.40
N GLU A 117 -4.69 -6.82 -7.46
CA GLU A 117 -4.32 -7.62 -6.30
C GLU A 117 -3.68 -6.75 -5.22
N ARG A 118 -2.73 -5.90 -5.60
CA ARG A 118 -2.03 -5.01 -4.66
C ARG A 118 -2.98 -3.97 -4.06
N ILE A 119 -3.77 -3.31 -4.90
CA ILE A 119 -4.72 -2.28 -4.47
C ILE A 119 -5.79 -2.90 -3.54
N GLY A 120 -6.21 -4.12 -3.83
CA GLY A 120 -7.22 -4.80 -3.04
C GLY A 120 -6.91 -4.92 -1.56
N HIS A 121 -5.61 -4.92 -1.19
CA HIS A 121 -5.20 -4.97 0.21
C HIS A 121 -5.40 -3.63 0.94
N TYR A 122 -5.57 -2.54 0.21
CA TYR A 122 -5.59 -1.18 0.77
C TYR A 122 -6.93 -0.46 0.60
N VAL A 123 -7.96 -1.14 0.15
CA VAL A 123 -9.26 -0.52 -0.10
C VAL A 123 -10.40 -1.26 0.58
N CYS A 124 -11.48 -0.52 0.83
CA CYS A 124 -12.74 -1.08 1.30
C CYS A 124 -13.89 -0.39 0.59
N PHE A 125 -15.10 -0.90 0.78
CA PHE A 125 -16.30 -0.48 0.05
C PHE A 125 -17.46 -0.27 1.03
N GLU A 126 -17.36 0.74 1.85
CA GLU A 126 -18.38 1.04 2.86
C GLU A 126 -19.39 2.10 2.42
#